data_04c79b80b0c55351a084e256a5fb8715
#
_entry.id   04c79b80b0c55351a084e256a5fb8715
#
_cell.length_a   1.000
_cell.length_b   1.000
_cell.length_c   1.000
_cell.angle_alpha   90.00
_cell.angle_beta   90.00
_cell.angle_gamma   90.00
#
_symmetry.space_group_name_H-M   'P 1'
#
loop_
_entity.id
_entity.type
_entity.pdbx_description
1 polymer ?
#
loop_
_entity_poly.entity_id
_entity_poly.type
_entity_poly.pdbx_seq_one_letter_code
_entity_poly.pdbx_strand_id
1 'polypeptide(L)'
;MELVAKRFNELSLDEYHELLKLRCAVFLAEQQSPYQEVDDADKEAIHLYFRNDEGALAAYARVLPAGVTHPTASIGRVIAVERGCGMGRRIMEEAIRVAQQELNADVITIE
;
A
#
# COMPACT_ATOMS: atom_id res chain seq x y z
N MET A 1 12.78 -9.86 7.33
CA MET A 1 11.75 -9.10 6.58
C MET A 1 10.84 -8.43 7.59
N GLU A 2 10.74 -7.12 7.55
CA GLU A 2 9.98 -6.34 8.52
C GLU A 2 8.72 -5.76 7.87
N LEU A 3 7.56 -6.01 8.51
CA LEU A 3 6.30 -5.38 8.10
C LEU A 3 6.10 -4.07 8.86
N VAL A 4 5.79 -3.01 8.12
CA VAL A 4 5.44 -1.71 8.68
C VAL A 4 4.04 -1.35 8.21
N ALA A 5 3.19 -0.92 9.15
CA ALA A 5 1.83 -0.46 8.86
C ALA A 5 1.63 0.86 9.57
N LYS A 6 1.49 1.94 8.82
CA LYS A 6 1.39 3.29 9.38
C LYS A 6 0.30 4.10 8.70
N ARG A 7 -0.39 4.91 9.47
CA ARG A 7 -1.27 5.93 8.95
C ARG A 7 -0.43 7.08 8.40
N PHE A 8 -1.05 7.92 7.56
CA PHE A 8 -0.33 9.01 6.90
C PHE A 8 0.43 9.90 7.89
N ASN A 9 -0.21 10.26 9.00
CA ASN A 9 0.41 11.15 10.00
C ASN A 9 1.50 10.48 10.84
N GLU A 10 1.65 9.18 10.72
CA GLU A 10 2.71 8.42 11.39
C GLU A 10 3.94 8.24 10.51
N LEU A 11 3.82 8.49 9.21
CA LEU A 11 4.94 8.39 8.28
C LEU A 11 5.86 9.59 8.42
N SER A 12 7.17 9.35 8.39
CA SER A 12 8.12 10.45 8.25
C SER A 12 8.11 10.96 6.81
N LEU A 13 8.64 12.15 6.60
CA LEU A 13 8.79 12.69 5.25
C LEU A 13 9.64 11.77 4.38
N ASP A 14 10.72 11.23 4.95
CA ASP A 14 11.60 10.31 4.22
C ASP A 14 10.88 9.01 3.85
N GLU A 15 10.11 8.44 4.78
CA GLU A 15 9.32 7.24 4.50
C GLU A 15 8.34 7.50 3.35
N TYR A 16 7.59 8.59 3.43
CA TYR A 16 6.60 8.89 2.40
C TYR A 16 7.26 9.16 1.04
N HIS A 17 8.37 9.88 1.06
CA HIS A 17 9.14 10.13 -0.16
C HIS A 17 9.60 8.82 -0.82
N GLU A 18 10.12 7.90 -0.02
CA GLU A 18 10.57 6.60 -0.49
C GLU A 18 9.42 5.78 -1.09
N LEU A 19 8.27 5.78 -0.42
CA LEU A 19 7.08 5.09 -0.92
C LEU A 19 6.60 5.69 -2.26
N LEU A 20 6.60 7.01 -2.38
CA LEU A 20 6.20 7.69 -3.61
C LEU A 20 7.16 7.38 -4.76
N LYS A 21 8.46 7.35 -4.48
CA LYS A 21 9.45 6.97 -5.51
C LYS A 21 9.13 5.60 -6.09
N LEU A 22 8.85 4.63 -5.21
CA LEU A 22 8.52 3.28 -5.65
C LEU A 22 7.21 3.26 -6.45
N ARG A 23 6.18 3.91 -5.94
CA ARG A 23 4.86 3.93 -6.57
C ARG A 23 4.92 4.60 -7.95
N CYS A 24 5.62 5.71 -8.06
CA CYS A 24 5.76 6.41 -9.33
C CYS A 24 6.57 5.57 -10.34
N ALA A 25 7.62 4.91 -9.89
CA ALA A 25 8.41 4.05 -10.76
C ALA A 25 7.55 2.92 -11.35
N VAL A 26 6.69 2.32 -10.55
CA VAL A 26 5.86 1.21 -10.99
C VAL A 26 4.66 1.70 -11.83
N PHE A 27 3.88 2.65 -11.31
CA PHE A 27 2.59 2.97 -11.92
C PHE A 27 2.69 4.01 -13.04
N LEU A 28 3.65 4.91 -12.97
CA LEU A 28 3.81 5.93 -13.99
C LEU A 28 4.84 5.54 -15.04
N ALA A 29 6.01 5.01 -14.62
CA ALA A 29 7.09 4.68 -15.55
C ALA A 29 6.91 3.33 -16.22
N GLU A 30 6.52 2.29 -15.45
CA GLU A 30 6.38 0.93 -15.99
C GLU A 30 4.99 0.70 -16.60
N GLN A 31 3.93 1.04 -15.87
CA GLN A 31 2.56 0.74 -16.27
C GLN A 31 1.88 1.89 -17.03
N GLN A 32 2.46 3.08 -16.98
CA GLN A 32 1.94 4.26 -17.67
C GLN A 32 0.46 4.50 -17.36
N SER A 33 0.11 4.37 -16.07
CA SER A 33 -1.28 4.54 -15.63
C SER A 33 -1.78 5.95 -15.95
N PRO A 34 -3.00 6.10 -16.48
CA PRO A 34 -3.58 7.42 -16.73
C PRO A 34 -4.10 8.11 -15.47
N TYR A 35 -4.12 7.44 -14.34
CA TYR A 35 -4.66 7.98 -13.10
C TYR A 35 -3.61 8.76 -12.34
N GLN A 36 -4.07 9.71 -11.52
CA GLN A 36 -3.20 10.47 -10.65
C GLN A 36 -2.65 9.54 -9.56
N GLU A 37 -1.33 9.36 -9.53
CA GLU A 37 -0.71 8.43 -8.58
C GLU A 37 -0.74 8.96 -7.15
N VAL A 38 -0.38 10.22 -6.94
CA VAL A 38 -0.44 10.85 -5.62
C VAL A 38 -1.78 11.57 -5.51
N ASP A 39 -2.67 11.06 -4.67
CA ASP A 39 -4.01 11.60 -4.50
C ASP A 39 -4.31 11.85 -3.03
N ASP A 40 -5.45 12.50 -2.75
CA ASP A 40 -5.83 12.82 -1.38
C ASP A 40 -6.18 11.59 -0.55
N ALA A 41 -6.46 10.46 -1.19
CA ALA A 41 -6.73 9.21 -0.48
C ALA A 41 -5.51 8.76 0.34
N ASP A 42 -4.30 9.13 -0.04
CA ASP A 42 -3.09 8.84 0.74
C ASP A 42 -3.20 9.34 2.18
N LYS A 43 -3.87 10.47 2.39
CA LYS A 43 -4.02 11.06 3.74
C LYS A 43 -4.97 10.27 4.63
N GLU A 44 -5.84 9.47 4.02
CA GLU A 44 -6.82 8.64 4.72
C GLU A 44 -6.37 7.19 4.89
N ALA A 45 -5.27 6.82 4.25
CA ALA A 45 -4.85 5.44 4.09
C ALA A 45 -4.03 4.94 5.27
N ILE A 46 -4.04 3.60 5.41
CA ILE A 46 -3.00 2.88 6.14
C ILE A 46 -2.03 2.39 5.07
N HIS A 47 -0.76 2.79 5.20
CA HIS A 47 0.29 2.41 4.26
C HIS A 47 1.05 1.21 4.82
N LEU A 48 1.05 0.11 4.08
CA LEU A 48 1.73 -1.11 4.47
C LEU A 48 2.93 -1.33 3.56
N TYR A 49 4.04 -1.72 4.16
CA TYR A 49 5.19 -2.11 3.34
C TYR A 49 6.09 -3.08 4.10
N PHE A 50 6.79 -3.90 3.34
CA PHE A 50 7.84 -4.77 3.86
C PHE A 50 9.20 -4.17 3.53
N ARG A 51 10.11 -4.22 4.51
CA ARG A 51 11.53 -4.00 4.27
C ARG A 51 12.25 -5.32 4.32
N ASN A 52 13.18 -5.53 3.39
CA ASN A 52 14.04 -6.72 3.43
C ASN A 52 15.16 -6.53 4.45
N ASP A 53 16.04 -7.53 4.58
CA ASP A 53 17.11 -7.51 5.57
C ASP A 53 18.15 -6.40 5.31
N GLU A 54 18.18 -5.87 4.10
CA GLU A 54 19.06 -4.75 3.72
C GLU A 54 18.39 -3.39 3.93
N GLY A 55 17.14 -3.37 4.42
CA GLY A 55 16.38 -2.16 4.66
C GLY A 55 15.67 -1.59 3.45
N ALA A 56 15.73 -2.26 2.31
CA ALA A 56 15.06 -1.80 1.09
C ALA A 56 13.59 -2.21 1.08
N LEU A 57 12.75 -1.44 0.35
CA LEU A 57 11.35 -1.78 0.18
C LEU A 57 11.23 -3.03 -0.68
N ALA A 58 10.43 -3.99 -0.20
CA ALA A 58 10.19 -5.26 -0.89
C ALA A 58 8.76 -5.37 -1.42
N ALA A 59 7.80 -4.70 -0.78
CA ALA A 59 6.40 -4.73 -1.18
C ALA A 59 5.66 -3.54 -0.55
N TYR A 60 4.53 -3.17 -1.15
CA TYR A 60 3.70 -2.08 -0.66
C TYR A 60 2.23 -2.37 -0.95
N ALA A 61 1.35 -1.89 -0.08
CA ALA A 61 -0.10 -1.84 -0.33
C ALA A 61 -0.70 -0.63 0.38
N ARG A 62 -1.75 -0.08 -0.22
CA ARG A 62 -2.53 0.99 0.37
C ARG A 62 -3.89 0.47 0.79
N VAL A 63 -4.25 0.64 2.06
CA VAL A 63 -5.54 0.22 2.62
C VAL A 63 -6.36 1.46 2.95
N LEU A 64 -7.56 1.52 2.40
CA LEU A 64 -8.45 2.67 2.56
C LEU A 64 -9.70 2.29 3.35
N PRO A 65 -10.17 3.19 4.25
CA PRO A 65 -11.46 2.98 4.90
C PRO A 65 -12.62 3.09 3.90
N ALA A 66 -13.77 2.56 4.30
CA ALA A 66 -15.00 2.70 3.52
C ALA A 66 -15.32 4.19 3.30
N GLY A 67 -15.80 4.52 2.12
CA GLY A 67 -16.27 5.86 1.80
C GLY A 67 -15.20 6.79 1.22
N VAL A 68 -13.95 6.35 1.07
CA VAL A 68 -12.91 7.18 0.47
C VAL A 68 -12.93 7.08 -1.06
N THR A 69 -12.69 5.89 -1.60
CA THR A 69 -12.75 5.66 -3.05
C THR A 69 -13.86 4.69 -3.44
N HIS A 70 -14.29 3.87 -2.50
CA HIS A 70 -15.36 2.88 -2.69
C HIS A 70 -16.31 2.92 -1.48
N PRO A 71 -17.54 2.43 -1.62
CA PRO A 71 -18.45 2.32 -0.47
C PRO A 71 -17.93 1.39 0.62
N THR A 72 -17.06 0.44 0.26
CA THR A 72 -16.42 -0.49 1.19
C THR A 72 -14.98 -0.06 1.47
N ALA A 73 -14.34 -0.68 2.47
CA ALA A 73 -12.90 -0.61 2.58
C ALA A 73 -12.26 -1.17 1.31
N SER A 74 -11.07 -0.70 0.96
CA SER A 74 -10.42 -1.12 -0.27
C SER A 74 -8.92 -1.28 -0.08
N ILE A 75 -8.32 -2.12 -0.95
CA ILE A 75 -6.88 -2.34 -1.01
C ILE A 75 -6.45 -2.07 -2.44
N GLY A 76 -5.45 -1.22 -2.61
CA GLY A 76 -4.92 -0.89 -3.92
C GLY A 76 -3.45 -0.55 -3.89
N ARG A 77 -2.92 -0.14 -5.03
CA ARG A 77 -1.50 0.22 -5.18
C ARG A 77 -0.57 -0.90 -4.73
N VAL A 78 -0.96 -2.16 -4.97
CA VAL A 78 -0.17 -3.32 -4.52
C VAL A 78 1.07 -3.48 -5.39
N ILE A 79 2.23 -3.54 -4.76
CA ILE A 79 3.53 -3.66 -5.44
C ILE A 79 4.31 -4.80 -4.80
N ALA A 80 4.90 -5.65 -5.62
CA ALA A 80 5.96 -6.57 -5.23
C ALA A 80 7.19 -6.22 -6.05
N VAL A 81 8.28 -5.84 -5.37
CA VAL A 81 9.49 -5.38 -6.04
C VAL A 81 10.15 -6.51 -6.81
N GLU A 82 10.28 -7.69 -6.19
CA GLU A 82 10.79 -8.88 -6.85
C GLU A 82 9.63 -9.80 -7.21
N ARG A 83 9.59 -10.24 -8.46
CA ARG A 83 8.59 -11.17 -8.94
C ARG A 83 9.00 -12.61 -8.60
N GLY A 84 8.01 -13.46 -8.35
CA GLY A 84 8.22 -14.88 -8.16
C GLY A 84 8.64 -15.31 -6.76
N CYS A 85 8.76 -14.38 -5.81
CA CYS A 85 9.12 -14.71 -4.42
C CYS A 85 7.94 -14.66 -3.44
N GLY A 86 6.71 -14.48 -3.95
CA GLY A 86 5.50 -14.53 -3.12
C GLY A 86 5.22 -13.27 -2.33
N MET A 87 5.94 -12.18 -2.55
CA MET A 87 5.76 -10.95 -1.77
C MET A 87 4.43 -10.25 -2.04
N GLY A 88 3.92 -10.31 -3.27
CA GLY A 88 2.61 -9.75 -3.59
C GLY A 88 1.51 -10.41 -2.79
N ARG A 89 1.56 -11.73 -2.67
CA ARG A 89 0.62 -12.50 -1.87
C ARG A 89 0.74 -12.15 -0.38
N ARG A 90 1.97 -12.07 0.12
CA ARG A 90 2.21 -11.75 1.53
C ARG A 90 1.70 -10.37 1.89
N ILE A 91 1.98 -9.36 1.08
CA ILE A 91 1.50 -8.00 1.39
C ILE A 91 -0.03 -7.92 1.28
N MET A 92 -0.64 -8.65 0.36
CA MET A 92 -2.10 -8.70 0.25
C MET A 92 -2.72 -9.36 1.47
N GLU A 93 -2.17 -10.47 1.96
CA GLU A 93 -2.66 -11.13 3.17
C GLU A 93 -2.58 -10.19 4.37
N GLU A 94 -1.47 -9.47 4.52
CA GLU A 94 -1.32 -8.50 5.60
C GLU A 94 -2.28 -7.32 5.45
N ALA A 95 -2.52 -6.85 4.22
CA ALA A 95 -3.46 -5.77 3.97
C ALA A 95 -4.89 -6.16 4.34
N ILE A 96 -5.30 -7.37 4.02
CA ILE A 96 -6.61 -7.89 4.41
C ILE A 96 -6.73 -7.93 5.93
N ARG A 97 -5.70 -8.43 6.61
CA ARG A 97 -5.68 -8.51 8.07
C ARG A 97 -5.80 -7.12 8.70
N VAL A 98 -5.06 -6.14 8.17
CA VAL A 98 -5.11 -4.76 8.67
C VAL A 98 -6.50 -4.16 8.44
N ALA A 99 -7.11 -4.36 7.28
CA ALA A 99 -8.45 -3.87 7.00
C ALA A 99 -9.47 -4.44 7.98
N GLN A 100 -9.37 -5.71 8.30
CA GLN A 100 -10.27 -6.37 9.25
C GLN A 100 -10.06 -5.86 10.67
N GLN A 101 -8.81 -5.77 11.12
CA GLN A 101 -8.49 -5.43 12.50
C GLN A 101 -8.56 -3.95 12.80
N GLU A 102 -8.08 -3.10 11.88
CA GLU A 102 -7.99 -1.66 12.12
C GLU A 102 -9.21 -0.89 11.62
N LEU A 103 -9.90 -1.41 10.61
CA LEU A 103 -11.05 -0.73 9.99
C LEU A 103 -12.35 -1.50 10.20
N ASN A 104 -12.33 -2.63 10.91
CA ASN A 104 -13.51 -3.50 11.12
C ASN A 104 -14.22 -3.85 9.82
N ALA A 105 -13.45 -4.06 8.75
CA ALA A 105 -14.03 -4.28 7.44
C ALA A 105 -14.57 -5.70 7.30
N ASP A 106 -15.84 -5.81 6.89
CA ASP A 106 -16.48 -7.10 6.56
C ASP A 106 -16.33 -7.39 5.08
N VAL A 107 -16.37 -6.34 4.25
CA VAL A 107 -16.25 -6.44 2.80
C VAL A 107 -15.10 -5.56 2.37
N ILE A 108 -14.23 -6.09 1.53
CA ILE A 108 -13.04 -5.38 1.06
C ILE A 108 -13.02 -5.43 -0.47
N THR A 109 -12.93 -4.25 -1.08
CA THR A 109 -12.79 -4.15 -2.54
C THR A 109 -11.31 -4.17 -2.89
N ILE A 110 -10.92 -5.03 -3.81
CA ILE A 110 -9.55 -5.10 -4.31
C ILE A 110 -9.49 -4.35 -5.64
N GLU A 111 -8.61 -3.37 -5.69
CA GLU A 111 -8.43 -2.55 -6.89
C GLU A 111 -7.39 -3.12 -7.85
#